data_3fdb7dc1396067d82f0668c2fe251488
#
_entry.id   3fdb7dc1396067d82f0668c2fe251488
#
_cell.length_a   1.000
_cell.length_b   1.000
_cell.length_c   1.000
_cell.angle_alpha   90.00
_cell.angle_beta   90.00
_cell.angle_gamma   90.00
#
_symmetry.space_group_name_H-M   'P 1'
#
loop_
_entity.id
_entity.type
_entity.pdbx_description
1 polymer ?
#
loop_
_entity_poly.entity_id
_entity_poly.type
_entity_poly.pdbx_seq_one_letter_code
_entity_poly.pdbx_strand_id
1 'polypeptide(L)'
;VSGSLLAELVEICGPGAARVARGDDRIAGRHADYVAAPATSHAVSRLLRLAGERGLSVRPRGAGSKADWGVRAPRLDIIIDTARLHGMWDHDGSSAVVAAGTPVGAVQAALARHGRRLALDPPSPGATIGGVLAVNESGPLRHRFGPPAGQVVSVALVDPAGEPVDLAEWESPAAGVITSAVLPVEDLPEAQRWVIRPVSTPTEVSDLTTRLVAQEFALSGVEVDLPATGTGSFAMLLEGSADFVAAGAVRLARELGPLATIRTEAPEWWGSYPFRPSDVALRLRVRSRDLHAVGFVLRDAVGSAVAVRGSVGAGVVHAVLPRGLSPARIGDIITGLEQVLLARRGRAVIVSAPPDMAERIPMARPEDLF
;
A
#
# COMPACT_ATOMS: atom_id res chain seq x y z
N VAL A 1 38.37 -10.31 0.80
CA VAL A 1 37.46 -9.68 -0.16
C VAL A 1 36.33 -8.91 0.57
N SER A 2 35.75 -9.48 1.67
CA SER A 2 34.67 -8.84 2.43
C SER A 2 35.02 -7.48 3.06
N GLY A 3 36.27 -7.32 3.54
CA GLY A 3 36.73 -6.06 4.13
C GLY A 3 36.85 -4.91 3.14
N SER A 4 37.13 -5.20 1.89
CA SER A 4 37.19 -4.21 0.81
C SER A 4 35.81 -3.64 0.45
N LEU A 5 34.77 -4.47 0.32
CA LEU A 5 33.44 -4.01 -0.03
C LEU A 5 32.84 -3.12 1.07
N LEU A 6 32.92 -3.52 2.34
CA LEU A 6 32.43 -2.69 3.44
C LEU A 6 33.13 -1.33 3.49
N ALA A 7 34.43 -1.28 3.25
CA ALA A 7 35.18 -0.03 3.23
C ALA A 7 34.69 0.92 2.13
N GLU A 8 34.41 0.39 0.92
CA GLU A 8 33.86 1.17 -0.19
C GLU A 8 32.43 1.65 0.10
N LEU A 9 31.59 0.80 0.70
CA LEU A 9 30.26 1.20 1.13
C LEU A 9 30.30 2.35 2.18
N VAL A 10 31.25 2.27 3.12
CA VAL A 10 31.49 3.34 4.11
C VAL A 10 32.03 4.61 3.45
N GLU A 11 32.92 4.49 2.46
CA GLU A 11 33.42 5.66 1.70
C GLU A 11 32.28 6.37 0.96
N ILE A 12 31.34 5.61 0.38
CA ILE A 12 30.20 6.18 -0.38
C ILE A 12 29.16 6.80 0.56
N CYS A 13 28.80 6.11 1.65
CA CYS A 13 27.68 6.51 2.51
C CYS A 13 28.10 7.39 3.69
N GLY A 14 29.38 7.42 4.02
CA GLY A 14 29.93 8.07 5.20
C GLY A 14 30.07 7.13 6.41
N PRO A 15 30.86 7.54 7.41
CA PRO A 15 31.10 6.75 8.61
C PRO A 15 29.79 6.37 9.34
N GLY A 16 29.66 5.11 9.74
CA GLY A 16 28.49 4.58 10.45
C GLY A 16 27.22 4.39 9.59
N ALA A 17 27.27 4.75 8.31
CA ALA A 17 26.13 4.64 7.39
C ALA A 17 26.15 3.36 6.52
N ALA A 18 27.18 2.54 6.66
CA ALA A 18 27.22 1.19 6.07
C ALA A 18 27.74 0.20 7.11
N ARG A 19 27.20 -1.01 7.08
CA ARG A 19 27.52 -2.08 8.04
C ARG A 19 27.25 -3.47 7.47
N VAL A 20 27.84 -4.46 8.07
CA VAL A 20 27.42 -5.86 7.87
C VAL A 20 25.96 -6.01 8.34
N ALA A 21 25.18 -6.76 7.59
CA ALA A 21 23.78 -7.02 7.92
C ALA A 21 23.63 -7.84 9.20
N ARG A 22 22.50 -7.70 9.88
CA ARG A 22 22.12 -8.45 11.08
C ARG A 22 21.00 -9.43 10.75
N GLY A 23 20.58 -10.26 11.70
CA GLY A 23 19.58 -11.30 11.47
C GLY A 23 18.21 -10.81 11.00
N ASP A 24 17.83 -9.57 11.32
CA ASP A 24 16.59 -8.90 10.91
C ASP A 24 16.70 -8.12 9.59
N ASP A 25 17.91 -7.97 9.04
CA ASP A 25 18.13 -7.33 7.74
C ASP A 25 17.80 -8.29 6.59
N ARG A 26 16.52 -8.38 6.30
CA ARG A 26 15.98 -9.26 5.26
C ARG A 26 14.87 -8.57 4.45
N ILE A 27 14.69 -9.04 3.22
CA ILE A 27 13.58 -8.65 2.33
C ILE A 27 12.99 -9.92 1.72
N ALA A 28 11.68 -10.10 1.80
CA ALA A 28 10.96 -11.29 1.38
C ALA A 28 11.61 -12.59 1.91
N GLY A 29 12.00 -12.59 3.19
CA GLY A 29 12.67 -13.71 3.85
C GLY A 29 14.13 -13.95 3.44
N ARG A 30 14.73 -13.19 2.50
CA ARG A 30 16.12 -13.29 2.10
C ARG A 30 16.98 -12.34 2.92
N HIS A 31 18.01 -12.89 3.59
CA HIS A 31 19.01 -12.11 4.33
C HIS A 31 19.95 -11.38 3.38
N ALA A 32 20.32 -10.15 3.75
CA ALA A 32 21.38 -9.40 3.08
C ALA A 32 22.74 -9.69 3.69
N ASP A 33 23.82 -9.37 2.97
CA ASP A 33 25.19 -9.36 3.49
C ASP A 33 25.52 -8.00 4.13
N TYR A 34 25.04 -6.91 3.51
CA TYR A 34 25.31 -5.54 3.93
C TYR A 34 24.05 -4.67 3.94
N VAL A 35 24.10 -3.62 4.77
CA VAL A 35 23.13 -2.50 4.74
C VAL A 35 23.93 -1.23 4.52
N ALA A 36 23.51 -0.43 3.52
CA ALA A 36 24.09 0.86 3.19
C ALA A 36 23.00 1.94 3.19
N ALA A 37 23.20 3.04 3.92
CA ALA A 37 22.24 4.13 4.09
C ALA A 37 22.80 5.43 3.46
N PRO A 38 22.64 5.63 2.14
CA PRO A 38 23.07 6.86 1.46
C PRO A 38 22.23 8.05 1.90
N ALA A 39 22.84 9.24 2.00
CA ALA A 39 22.15 10.47 2.37
C ALA A 39 21.78 11.36 1.17
N THR A 40 22.24 11.02 -0.05
CA THR A 40 22.02 11.81 -1.26
C THR A 40 21.76 10.89 -2.46
N SER A 41 21.10 11.41 -3.51
CA SER A 41 20.93 10.71 -4.79
C SER A 41 22.28 10.38 -5.45
N HIS A 42 23.28 11.25 -5.30
CA HIS A 42 24.64 10.97 -5.79
C HIS A 42 25.27 9.74 -5.10
N ALA A 43 25.10 9.60 -3.78
CA ALA A 43 25.58 8.40 -3.07
C ALA A 43 24.80 7.14 -3.51
N VAL A 44 23.51 7.24 -3.82
CA VAL A 44 22.73 6.14 -4.41
C VAL A 44 23.30 5.74 -5.78
N SER A 45 23.60 6.73 -6.65
CA SER A 45 24.26 6.50 -7.95
C SER A 45 25.58 5.73 -7.82
N ARG A 46 26.46 6.18 -6.91
CA ARG A 46 27.75 5.51 -6.66
C ARG A 46 27.55 4.07 -6.16
N LEU A 47 26.58 3.84 -5.26
CA LEU A 47 26.25 2.50 -4.76
C LEU A 47 25.78 1.56 -5.86
N LEU A 48 24.87 2.03 -6.73
CA LEU A 48 24.32 1.20 -7.79
C LEU A 48 25.36 0.89 -8.86
N ARG A 49 26.24 1.84 -9.22
CA ARG A 49 27.39 1.57 -10.11
C ARG A 49 28.34 0.54 -9.52
N LEU A 50 28.74 0.70 -8.26
CA LEU A 50 29.58 -0.28 -7.56
C LEU A 50 28.92 -1.67 -7.54
N ALA A 51 27.62 -1.74 -7.28
CA ALA A 51 26.89 -3.00 -7.30
C ALA A 51 26.85 -3.63 -8.70
N GLY A 52 26.62 -2.84 -9.74
CA GLY A 52 26.65 -3.27 -11.15
C GLY A 52 28.02 -3.82 -11.55
N GLU A 53 29.09 -3.09 -11.25
CA GLU A 53 30.49 -3.48 -11.56
C GLU A 53 30.88 -4.81 -10.88
N ARG A 54 30.33 -5.08 -9.70
CA ARG A 54 30.60 -6.30 -8.92
C ARG A 54 29.57 -7.40 -9.08
N GLY A 55 28.51 -7.20 -9.88
CA GLY A 55 27.42 -8.17 -10.05
C GLY A 55 26.66 -8.44 -8.75
N LEU A 56 26.48 -7.42 -7.88
CA LEU A 56 25.79 -7.54 -6.60
C LEU A 56 24.28 -7.27 -6.75
N SER A 57 23.48 -8.08 -6.06
CA SER A 57 22.03 -7.89 -5.98
C SER A 57 21.68 -6.88 -4.89
N VAL A 58 20.91 -5.86 -5.26
CA VAL A 58 20.55 -4.74 -4.40
C VAL A 58 19.03 -4.62 -4.28
N ARG A 59 18.54 -4.29 -3.09
CA ARG A 59 17.13 -3.94 -2.87
C ARG A 59 17.00 -2.69 -2.00
N PRO A 60 16.20 -1.70 -2.40
CA PRO A 60 15.88 -0.56 -1.55
C PRO A 60 14.93 -0.98 -0.43
N ARG A 61 15.07 -0.32 0.73
CA ARG A 61 14.18 -0.46 1.87
C ARG A 61 13.91 0.92 2.47
N GLY A 62 12.64 1.30 2.58
CA GLY A 62 12.17 2.40 3.41
C GLY A 62 12.01 1.96 4.87
N ALA A 63 10.85 2.17 5.48
CA ALA A 63 10.54 1.67 6.83
C ALA A 63 10.40 0.14 6.93
N GLY A 64 10.46 -0.60 5.81
CA GLY A 64 10.36 -2.04 5.80
C GLY A 64 8.94 -2.60 5.99
N SER A 65 7.91 -1.75 6.01
CA SER A 65 6.52 -2.17 6.23
C SER A 65 5.98 -3.20 5.21
N LYS A 66 6.63 -3.29 4.04
CA LYS A 66 6.32 -4.23 2.95
C LYS A 66 7.52 -5.08 2.55
N ALA A 67 8.51 -5.23 3.44
CA ALA A 67 9.72 -5.99 3.14
C ALA A 67 9.44 -7.46 2.80
N ASP A 68 8.34 -8.02 3.33
CA ASP A 68 7.93 -9.41 3.09
C ASP A 68 6.86 -9.56 1.99
N TRP A 69 6.54 -8.47 1.25
CA TRP A 69 5.59 -8.52 0.16
C TRP A 69 6.24 -8.96 -1.16
N GLY A 70 5.50 -9.80 -1.91
CA GLY A 70 5.85 -10.17 -3.26
C GLY A 70 6.91 -11.26 -3.41
N VAL A 71 7.39 -11.40 -4.64
CA VAL A 71 8.32 -12.46 -5.04
C VAL A 71 9.68 -12.30 -4.36
N ARG A 72 10.19 -13.39 -3.82
CA ARG A 72 11.52 -13.48 -3.22
C ARG A 72 12.63 -13.33 -4.27
N ALA A 73 13.59 -12.46 -4.01
CA ALA A 73 14.79 -12.37 -4.84
C ALA A 73 15.65 -13.64 -4.68
N PRO A 74 16.27 -14.14 -5.75
CA PRO A 74 17.16 -15.32 -5.66
C PRO A 74 18.38 -15.05 -4.79
N ARG A 75 18.86 -13.79 -4.78
CA ARG A 75 20.04 -13.31 -4.03
C ARG A 75 19.78 -11.89 -3.52
N LEU A 76 20.37 -11.56 -2.38
CA LEU A 76 20.35 -10.22 -1.80
C LEU A 76 21.69 -9.94 -1.12
N ASP A 77 22.51 -9.10 -1.71
CA ASP A 77 23.83 -8.74 -1.17
C ASP A 77 23.76 -7.46 -0.35
N ILE A 78 23.03 -6.43 -0.86
CA ILE A 78 22.98 -5.13 -0.21
C ILE A 78 21.52 -4.66 -0.08
N ILE A 79 21.15 -4.25 1.13
CA ILE A 79 19.97 -3.41 1.36
C ILE A 79 20.41 -1.95 1.29
N ILE A 80 19.81 -1.17 0.36
CA ILE A 80 19.90 0.30 0.39
C ILE A 80 18.82 0.83 1.30
N ASP A 81 19.21 1.25 2.50
CA ASP A 81 18.29 1.85 3.48
C ASP A 81 18.10 3.33 3.18
N THR A 82 16.88 3.73 2.80
CA THR A 82 16.58 5.09 2.39
C THR A 82 16.30 6.04 3.56
N ALA A 83 16.42 5.60 4.80
CA ALA A 83 16.09 6.41 5.98
C ALA A 83 16.84 7.74 6.06
N ARG A 84 18.03 7.86 5.44
CA ARG A 84 18.80 9.10 5.37
C ARG A 84 18.45 9.99 4.17
N LEU A 85 17.66 9.51 3.22
CA LEU A 85 17.02 10.30 2.18
C LEU A 85 15.72 10.88 2.75
N HIS A 86 15.80 11.90 3.59
CA HIS A 86 14.65 12.42 4.31
C HIS A 86 14.58 13.96 4.22
N GLY A 87 13.37 14.48 4.34
CA GLY A 87 13.07 15.91 4.31
C GLY A 87 11.97 16.27 3.32
N MET A 88 11.45 17.46 3.47
CA MET A 88 10.53 18.13 2.57
C MET A 88 11.08 19.55 2.39
N TRP A 89 11.38 19.97 1.16
CA TRP A 89 12.12 21.21 0.93
C TRP A 89 11.53 22.18 -0.09
N ASP A 90 10.51 21.80 -0.80
CA ASP A 90 9.79 22.72 -1.65
C ASP A 90 8.30 22.55 -1.45
N HIS A 91 7.61 23.66 -1.24
CA HIS A 91 6.19 23.69 -0.95
C HIS A 91 5.65 25.07 -1.32
N ASP A 92 5.10 25.18 -2.52
CA ASP A 92 4.52 26.41 -3.08
C ASP A 92 3.02 26.58 -2.77
N GLY A 93 2.48 25.74 -1.90
CA GLY A 93 1.05 25.69 -1.58
C GLY A 93 0.22 24.82 -2.51
N SER A 94 0.76 24.34 -3.63
CA SER A 94 0.09 23.42 -4.54
C SER A 94 0.78 22.04 -4.60
N SER A 95 2.08 22.00 -4.33
CA SER A 95 2.89 20.77 -4.34
C SER A 95 3.97 20.77 -3.26
N ALA A 96 4.47 19.60 -2.93
CA ALA A 96 5.60 19.42 -2.03
C ALA A 96 6.62 18.44 -2.65
N VAL A 97 7.90 18.81 -2.61
CA VAL A 97 9.01 17.92 -2.96
C VAL A 97 9.43 17.18 -1.70
N VAL A 98 9.34 15.85 -1.72
CA VAL A 98 9.58 15.02 -0.53
C VAL A 98 10.60 13.92 -0.84
N ALA A 99 11.62 13.81 0.01
CA ALA A 99 12.61 12.73 -0.10
C ALA A 99 11.99 11.36 0.21
N ALA A 100 12.45 10.33 -0.51
CA ALA A 100 11.84 8.99 -0.51
C ALA A 100 11.80 8.29 0.84
N GLY A 101 12.79 8.52 1.71
CA GLY A 101 12.86 7.93 3.04
C GLY A 101 12.04 8.67 4.11
N THR A 102 11.37 9.77 3.76
CA THR A 102 10.53 10.52 4.71
C THR A 102 9.25 9.75 5.02
N PRO A 103 8.93 9.50 6.30
CA PRO A 103 7.65 8.88 6.67
C PRO A 103 6.46 9.77 6.26
N VAL A 104 5.42 9.17 5.68
CA VAL A 104 4.19 9.89 5.29
C VAL A 104 3.60 10.66 6.47
N GLY A 105 3.55 10.05 7.66
CA GLY A 105 3.05 10.72 8.86
C GLY A 105 3.83 11.97 9.26
N ALA A 106 5.15 12.02 9.01
CA ALA A 106 5.97 13.21 9.27
C ALA A 106 5.64 14.36 8.29
N VAL A 107 5.42 14.02 7.00
CA VAL A 107 4.96 14.98 5.98
C VAL A 107 3.59 15.52 6.35
N GLN A 108 2.64 14.63 6.69
CA GLN A 108 1.28 15.02 7.10
C GLN A 108 1.31 15.97 8.32
N ALA A 109 2.11 15.66 9.35
CA ALA A 109 2.24 16.52 10.53
C ALA A 109 2.86 17.89 10.21
N ALA A 110 3.79 17.95 9.25
CA ALA A 110 4.38 19.23 8.80
C ALA A 110 3.37 20.07 8.03
N LEU A 111 2.65 19.48 7.06
CA LEU A 111 1.64 20.16 6.26
C LEU A 111 0.42 20.61 7.08
N ALA A 112 0.00 19.79 8.05
CA ALA A 112 -1.17 20.09 8.89
C ALA A 112 -1.01 21.40 9.68
N ARG A 113 0.22 21.79 10.06
CA ARG A 113 0.50 23.09 10.71
C ARG A 113 0.14 24.29 9.83
N HIS A 114 0.01 24.07 8.52
CA HIS A 114 -0.36 25.08 7.53
C HIS A 114 -1.76 24.84 6.95
N GLY A 115 -2.59 24.01 7.61
CA GLY A 115 -3.92 23.66 7.12
C GLY A 115 -3.93 22.84 5.85
N ARG A 116 -2.85 22.07 5.60
CA ARG A 116 -2.63 21.30 4.38
C ARG A 116 -2.40 19.82 4.67
N ARG A 117 -2.54 18.97 3.63
CA ARG A 117 -2.25 17.54 3.67
C ARG A 117 -1.81 17.00 2.31
N LEU A 118 -1.20 15.82 2.30
CA LEU A 118 -1.17 14.95 1.13
C LEU A 118 -2.44 14.08 1.14
N ALA A 119 -2.99 13.78 -0.05
CA ALA A 119 -4.10 12.84 -0.17
C ALA A 119 -3.62 11.36 -0.11
N LEU A 120 -2.63 11.09 0.74
CA LEU A 120 -2.02 9.78 0.95
C LEU A 120 -2.32 9.31 2.39
N ASP A 121 -2.91 8.14 2.50
CA ASP A 121 -3.29 7.50 3.77
C ASP A 121 -2.92 6.00 3.80
N PRO A 122 -1.63 5.66 3.61
CA PRO A 122 -1.22 4.26 3.55
C PRO A 122 -1.58 3.51 4.84
N PRO A 123 -2.13 2.27 4.75
CA PRO A 123 -2.48 1.46 5.91
C PRO A 123 -1.30 1.08 6.81
N SER A 124 -0.07 1.15 6.29
CA SER A 124 1.13 0.77 7.04
C SER A 124 1.65 1.91 7.90
N PRO A 125 1.67 1.79 9.23
CA PRO A 125 2.29 2.77 10.10
C PRO A 125 3.76 2.99 9.74
N GLY A 126 4.20 4.26 9.70
CA GLY A 126 5.58 4.62 9.40
C GLY A 126 6.01 4.42 7.94
N ALA A 127 5.11 4.07 7.03
CA ALA A 127 5.43 3.95 5.60
C ALA A 127 6.07 5.23 5.08
N THR A 128 7.15 5.09 4.29
CA THR A 128 7.88 6.21 3.68
C THR A 128 7.32 6.54 2.30
N ILE A 129 7.51 7.76 1.83
CA ILE A 129 7.05 8.21 0.50
C ILE A 129 7.54 7.24 -0.59
N GLY A 130 8.83 6.94 -0.64
CA GLY A 130 9.37 6.01 -1.64
C GLY A 130 8.80 4.59 -1.49
N GLY A 131 8.59 4.12 -0.26
CA GLY A 131 7.97 2.81 0.01
C GLY A 131 6.51 2.75 -0.44
N VAL A 132 5.73 3.82 -0.24
CA VAL A 132 4.33 3.93 -0.70
C VAL A 132 4.26 3.91 -2.23
N LEU A 133 5.13 4.68 -2.89
CA LEU A 133 5.18 4.74 -4.36
C LEU A 133 5.64 3.42 -4.98
N ALA A 134 6.63 2.76 -4.40
CA ALA A 134 7.21 1.52 -4.92
C ALA A 134 6.22 0.34 -4.97
N VAL A 135 5.21 0.32 -4.10
CA VAL A 135 4.18 -0.73 -4.05
C VAL A 135 2.77 -0.19 -4.28
N ASN A 136 2.66 1.08 -4.66
CA ASN A 136 1.39 1.77 -4.91
C ASN A 136 0.38 1.59 -3.76
N GLU A 137 0.89 1.70 -2.50
CA GLU A 137 0.10 1.48 -1.31
C GLU A 137 -0.86 2.63 -1.03
N SER A 138 -2.13 2.34 -0.87
CA SER A 138 -3.16 3.33 -0.61
C SER A 138 -4.18 2.82 0.39
N GLY A 139 -4.71 3.74 1.19
CA GLY A 139 -5.85 3.54 2.08
C GLY A 139 -7.17 4.00 1.48
N PRO A 140 -8.15 4.35 2.34
CA PRO A 140 -9.50 4.77 1.97
C PRO A 140 -9.59 5.96 1.02
N LEU A 141 -8.69 6.94 1.13
CA LEU A 141 -8.66 8.14 0.28
C LEU A 141 -8.43 7.83 -1.20
N ARG A 142 -7.94 6.63 -1.51
CA ARG A 142 -7.85 6.14 -2.88
C ARG A 142 -9.19 6.24 -3.64
N HIS A 143 -10.32 6.18 -2.94
CA HIS A 143 -11.63 6.27 -3.57
C HIS A 143 -11.82 7.61 -4.29
N ARG A 144 -11.44 8.71 -3.66
CA ARG A 144 -11.58 10.07 -4.20
C ARG A 144 -10.37 10.50 -5.02
N PHE A 145 -9.17 10.22 -4.55
CA PHE A 145 -7.94 10.79 -5.09
C PHE A 145 -7.16 9.83 -6.00
N GLY A 146 -7.59 8.57 -6.10
CA GLY A 146 -6.88 7.54 -6.85
C GLY A 146 -5.68 6.95 -6.08
N PRO A 147 -4.95 6.03 -6.70
CA PRO A 147 -3.76 5.44 -6.12
C PRO A 147 -2.59 6.44 -6.10
N PRO A 148 -1.58 6.23 -5.23
CA PRO A 148 -0.39 7.10 -5.19
C PRO A 148 0.28 7.33 -6.55
N ALA A 149 0.35 6.29 -7.38
CA ALA A 149 0.90 6.38 -8.73
C ALA A 149 0.19 7.43 -9.60
N GLY A 150 -1.13 7.55 -9.48
CA GLY A 150 -1.93 8.54 -10.22
C GLY A 150 -1.94 9.95 -9.60
N GLN A 151 -1.36 10.12 -8.42
CA GLN A 151 -1.29 11.42 -7.72
C GLN A 151 0.06 12.12 -7.90
N VAL A 152 1.11 11.39 -8.25
CA VAL A 152 2.46 11.94 -8.36
C VAL A 152 2.56 12.93 -9.52
N VAL A 153 3.17 14.09 -9.28
CA VAL A 153 3.54 15.05 -10.32
C VAL A 153 4.83 14.61 -11.03
N SER A 154 5.81 14.17 -10.25
CA SER A 154 7.05 13.57 -10.78
C SER A 154 7.73 12.70 -9.71
N VAL A 155 8.57 11.76 -10.17
CA VAL A 155 9.43 10.92 -9.32
C VAL A 155 10.86 11.02 -9.80
N ALA A 156 11.77 11.36 -8.90
CA ALA A 156 13.20 11.24 -9.12
C ALA A 156 13.68 9.87 -8.59
N LEU A 157 14.41 9.15 -9.41
CA LEU A 157 15.03 7.87 -9.03
C LEU A 157 16.45 7.77 -9.59
N VAL A 158 17.20 6.79 -9.11
CA VAL A 158 18.44 6.35 -9.73
C VAL A 158 18.20 4.95 -10.27
N ASP A 159 18.46 4.77 -11.57
CA ASP A 159 18.27 3.50 -12.26
C ASP A 159 19.32 2.43 -11.88
N PRO A 160 19.19 1.17 -12.30
CA PRO A 160 20.17 0.13 -11.99
C PRO A 160 21.59 0.38 -12.51
N ALA A 161 21.75 1.23 -13.55
CA ALA A 161 23.06 1.63 -14.08
C ALA A 161 23.71 2.75 -13.24
N GLY A 162 22.98 3.28 -12.25
CA GLY A 162 23.42 4.38 -11.40
C GLY A 162 23.22 5.76 -12.04
N GLU A 163 22.35 5.87 -13.06
CA GLU A 163 22.01 7.14 -13.68
C GLU A 163 20.78 7.75 -13.03
N PRO A 164 20.77 9.07 -12.74
CA PRO A 164 19.59 9.77 -12.26
C PRO A 164 18.56 9.89 -13.37
N VAL A 165 17.28 9.62 -13.02
CA VAL A 165 16.13 9.67 -13.94
C VAL A 165 15.00 10.41 -13.25
N ASP A 166 14.38 11.35 -13.97
CA ASP A 166 13.16 12.04 -13.56
C ASP A 166 11.99 11.56 -14.43
N LEU A 167 10.95 11.06 -13.78
CA LEU A 167 9.74 10.54 -14.43
C LEU A 167 8.56 11.48 -14.14
N ALA A 168 7.92 12.01 -15.19
CA ALA A 168 6.69 12.81 -15.08
C ALA A 168 5.43 11.94 -14.80
N GLU A 169 5.53 10.64 -15.06
CA GLU A 169 4.43 9.68 -14.85
C GLU A 169 4.96 8.47 -14.08
N TRP A 170 4.13 7.93 -13.19
CA TRP A 170 4.46 6.76 -12.35
C TRP A 170 3.36 5.70 -12.48
N GLU A 171 3.17 5.16 -13.69
CA GLU A 171 2.09 4.19 -13.95
C GLU A 171 2.46 2.73 -13.64
N SER A 172 3.76 2.45 -13.55
CA SER A 172 4.29 1.11 -13.28
C SER A 172 5.57 1.19 -12.44
N PRO A 173 5.94 0.11 -11.73
CA PRO A 173 7.18 0.10 -10.97
C PRO A 173 8.38 0.20 -11.93
N ALA A 174 9.18 1.25 -11.78
CA ALA A 174 10.46 1.35 -12.47
C ALA A 174 11.55 0.64 -11.67
N ALA A 175 12.49 0.02 -12.38
CA ALA A 175 13.69 -0.52 -11.73
C ALA A 175 14.57 0.63 -11.23
N GLY A 176 15.04 0.54 -9.98
CA GLY A 176 15.92 1.56 -9.41
C GLY A 176 15.56 1.89 -7.96
N VAL A 177 16.13 2.98 -7.48
CA VAL A 177 15.92 3.51 -6.12
C VAL A 177 15.29 4.88 -6.20
N ILE A 178 14.04 5.01 -5.75
CA ILE A 178 13.37 6.31 -5.63
C ILE A 178 14.13 7.17 -4.62
N THR A 179 14.45 8.40 -5.00
CA THR A 179 15.17 9.36 -4.15
C THR A 179 14.29 10.49 -3.65
N SER A 180 13.33 10.95 -4.46
CA SER A 180 12.32 11.93 -4.08
C SER A 180 11.09 11.84 -4.97
N ALA A 181 10.01 12.53 -4.57
CA ALA A 181 8.82 12.72 -5.39
C ALA A 181 8.22 14.10 -5.18
N VAL A 182 7.58 14.62 -6.22
CA VAL A 182 6.72 15.81 -6.16
C VAL A 182 5.27 15.34 -6.04
N LEU A 183 4.60 15.78 -5.00
CA LEU A 183 3.24 15.36 -4.65
C LEU A 183 2.32 16.58 -4.52
N PRO A 184 1.08 16.52 -5.01
CA PRO A 184 0.12 17.61 -4.82
C PRO A 184 -0.26 17.72 -3.34
N VAL A 185 -0.52 18.95 -2.93
CA VAL A 185 -0.92 19.30 -1.57
C VAL A 185 -2.35 19.81 -1.60
N GLU A 186 -3.19 19.21 -0.74
CA GLU A 186 -4.60 19.53 -0.59
C GLU A 186 -4.85 20.35 0.68
N ASP A 187 -5.93 21.12 0.70
CA ASP A 187 -6.43 21.72 1.94
C ASP A 187 -6.92 20.64 2.91
N LEU A 188 -6.68 20.84 4.21
CA LEU A 188 -7.34 20.03 5.22
C LEU A 188 -8.85 20.29 5.18
N PRO A 189 -9.71 19.25 5.21
CA PRO A 189 -11.14 19.46 5.29
C PRO A 189 -11.51 20.09 6.65
N GLU A 190 -12.48 21.03 6.63
CA GLU A 190 -13.00 21.63 7.86
C GLU A 190 -13.71 20.62 8.76
N ALA A 191 -14.36 19.64 8.15
CA ALA A 191 -15.09 18.59 8.84
C ALA A 191 -14.96 17.23 8.15
N GLN A 192 -15.07 16.19 8.96
CA GLN A 192 -15.15 14.80 8.53
C GLN A 192 -16.30 14.09 9.25
N ARG A 193 -17.01 13.19 8.55
CA ARG A 193 -18.02 12.31 9.14
C ARG A 193 -17.94 10.94 8.51
N TRP A 194 -17.99 9.93 9.34
CA TRP A 194 -18.14 8.55 8.92
C TRP A 194 -19.60 8.14 9.07
N VAL A 195 -20.19 7.63 7.98
CA VAL A 195 -21.49 6.98 8.03
C VAL A 195 -21.28 5.48 7.96
N ILE A 196 -21.67 4.79 9.02
CA ILE A 196 -21.34 3.38 9.23
C ILE A 196 -22.63 2.59 9.32
N ARG A 197 -22.71 1.47 8.59
CA ARG A 197 -23.80 0.51 8.65
C ARG A 197 -23.28 -0.91 8.89
N PRO A 198 -23.87 -1.67 9.83
CA PRO A 198 -23.65 -3.11 9.94
C PRO A 198 -24.06 -3.82 8.66
N VAL A 199 -23.28 -4.81 8.22
CA VAL A 199 -23.58 -5.65 7.04
C VAL A 199 -23.22 -7.11 7.36
N SER A 200 -23.91 -8.04 6.73
CA SER A 200 -23.73 -9.47 7.00
C SER A 200 -23.14 -10.26 5.83
N THR A 201 -23.28 -9.75 4.61
CA THR A 201 -22.87 -10.49 3.41
C THR A 201 -22.22 -9.60 2.35
N PRO A 202 -21.33 -10.16 1.51
CA PRO A 202 -20.80 -9.44 0.35
C PRO A 202 -21.89 -8.97 -0.63
N THR A 203 -23.00 -9.70 -0.73
CA THR A 203 -24.15 -9.32 -1.59
C THR A 203 -24.77 -8.03 -1.09
N GLU A 204 -25.02 -7.93 0.20
CA GLU A 204 -25.56 -6.69 0.80
C GLU A 204 -24.66 -5.48 0.53
N VAL A 205 -23.34 -5.65 0.64
CA VAL A 205 -22.35 -4.60 0.30
C VAL A 205 -22.45 -4.19 -1.16
N SER A 206 -22.56 -5.17 -2.07
CA SER A 206 -22.69 -4.93 -3.52
C SER A 206 -23.95 -4.14 -3.84
N ASP A 207 -25.11 -4.47 -3.22
CA ASP A 207 -26.38 -3.80 -3.41
C ASP A 207 -26.36 -2.36 -2.87
N LEU A 208 -25.78 -2.18 -1.67
CA LEU A 208 -25.61 -0.86 -1.06
C LEU A 208 -24.71 0.03 -1.94
N THR A 209 -23.58 -0.46 -2.39
CA THR A 209 -22.65 0.30 -3.22
C THR A 209 -23.30 0.70 -4.55
N THR A 210 -24.03 -0.21 -5.18
CA THR A 210 -24.75 0.07 -6.44
C THR A 210 -25.77 1.20 -6.28
N ARG A 211 -26.52 1.21 -5.18
CA ARG A 211 -27.48 2.29 -4.87
C ARG A 211 -26.78 3.63 -4.63
N LEU A 212 -25.64 3.63 -3.93
CA LEU A 212 -24.89 4.85 -3.64
C LEU A 212 -24.26 5.48 -4.89
N VAL A 213 -23.76 4.66 -5.81
CA VAL A 213 -23.21 5.14 -7.09
C VAL A 213 -24.28 5.90 -7.88
N ALA A 214 -25.54 5.44 -7.85
CA ALA A 214 -26.66 6.10 -8.52
C ALA A 214 -27.05 7.45 -7.90
N GLN A 215 -26.60 7.76 -6.67
CA GLN A 215 -26.96 8.98 -5.92
C GLN A 215 -25.88 10.07 -5.97
N GLU A 216 -24.76 9.84 -6.63
CA GLU A 216 -23.65 10.79 -6.83
C GLU A 216 -23.18 11.49 -5.53
N PHE A 217 -23.00 10.71 -4.47
CA PHE A 217 -22.39 11.23 -3.25
C PHE A 217 -20.90 11.52 -3.46
N ALA A 218 -20.44 12.71 -3.05
CA ALA A 218 -19.01 13.06 -3.03
C ALA A 218 -18.30 12.42 -1.83
N LEU A 219 -18.06 11.12 -1.90
CA LEU A 219 -17.42 10.33 -0.85
C LEU A 219 -15.89 10.38 -1.00
N SER A 220 -15.19 10.55 0.11
CA SER A 220 -13.71 10.50 0.14
C SER A 220 -13.19 9.07 0.31
N GLY A 221 -13.97 8.20 0.96
CA GLY A 221 -13.64 6.79 1.12
C GLY A 221 -14.89 5.92 1.24
N VAL A 222 -14.84 4.70 0.72
CA VAL A 222 -15.90 3.68 0.84
C VAL A 222 -15.26 2.34 1.15
N GLU A 223 -15.37 1.93 2.41
CA GLU A 223 -14.66 0.79 2.96
C GLU A 223 -15.61 -0.30 3.48
N VAL A 224 -15.14 -1.53 3.46
CA VAL A 224 -15.83 -2.68 4.03
C VAL A 224 -14.91 -3.45 4.97
N ASP A 225 -15.48 -3.95 6.05
CA ASP A 225 -14.89 -4.98 6.91
C ASP A 225 -15.88 -6.12 7.07
N LEU A 226 -15.57 -7.26 6.46
CA LEU A 226 -16.33 -8.51 6.59
C LEU A 226 -15.45 -9.53 7.31
N PRO A 227 -15.56 -9.66 8.63
CA PRO A 227 -14.81 -10.67 9.37
C PRO A 227 -15.27 -12.08 8.99
N ALA A 228 -14.43 -13.09 9.21
CA ALA A 228 -14.79 -14.50 8.96
C ALA A 228 -15.95 -14.96 9.85
N THR A 229 -16.16 -14.31 11.01
CA THR A 229 -17.25 -14.60 11.95
C THR A 229 -17.82 -13.28 12.49
N GLY A 230 -19.12 -13.26 12.73
CA GLY A 230 -19.83 -12.10 13.28
C GLY A 230 -20.35 -11.14 12.21
N THR A 231 -20.72 -9.96 12.66
CA THR A 231 -21.30 -8.90 11.82
C THR A 231 -20.19 -8.03 11.24
N GLY A 232 -20.24 -7.81 9.94
CA GLY A 232 -19.36 -6.90 9.24
C GLY A 232 -19.80 -5.44 9.34
N SER A 233 -19.04 -4.56 8.73
CA SER A 233 -19.26 -3.12 8.73
C SER A 233 -18.98 -2.53 7.35
N PHE A 234 -19.86 -1.65 6.89
CA PHE A 234 -19.71 -0.87 5.68
C PHE A 234 -19.66 0.61 6.08
N ALA A 235 -18.57 1.29 5.76
CA ALA A 235 -18.31 2.66 6.23
C ALA A 235 -17.93 3.57 5.09
N MET A 236 -18.43 4.80 5.12
CA MET A 236 -18.16 5.84 4.13
C MET A 236 -17.72 7.11 4.82
N LEU A 237 -16.73 7.78 4.21
CA LEU A 237 -16.18 9.05 4.67
C LEU A 237 -16.67 10.19 3.79
N LEU A 238 -17.22 11.22 4.41
CA LEU A 238 -17.46 12.54 3.82
C LEU A 238 -16.47 13.55 4.41
N GLU A 239 -15.88 14.36 3.55
CA GLU A 239 -14.95 15.43 3.90
C GLU A 239 -15.28 16.72 3.15
N GLY A 240 -15.10 17.87 3.77
CA GLY A 240 -15.30 19.19 3.16
C GLY A 240 -15.66 20.25 4.18
N SER A 241 -16.49 21.24 3.76
CA SER A 241 -17.02 22.26 4.67
C SER A 241 -17.98 21.64 5.69
N ALA A 242 -18.10 22.27 6.85
CA ALA A 242 -18.89 21.74 7.95
C ALA A 242 -20.37 21.50 7.56
N ASP A 243 -20.97 22.47 6.86
CA ASP A 243 -22.39 22.38 6.43
C ASP A 243 -22.60 21.28 5.38
N PHE A 244 -21.71 21.20 4.39
CA PHE A 244 -21.76 20.15 3.36
C PHE A 244 -21.67 18.76 3.98
N VAL A 245 -20.73 18.56 4.89
CA VAL A 245 -20.50 17.26 5.55
C VAL A 245 -21.67 16.89 6.46
N ALA A 246 -22.22 17.85 7.21
CA ALA A 246 -23.36 17.60 8.10
C ALA A 246 -24.62 17.20 7.29
N ALA A 247 -24.98 17.96 6.27
CA ALA A 247 -26.14 17.67 5.40
C ALA A 247 -25.93 16.36 4.62
N GLY A 248 -24.74 16.15 4.06
CA GLY A 248 -24.37 14.95 3.32
C GLY A 248 -24.46 13.68 4.15
N ALA A 249 -23.95 13.71 5.40
CA ALA A 249 -24.02 12.58 6.31
C ALA A 249 -25.45 12.16 6.67
N VAL A 250 -26.33 13.13 6.90
CA VAL A 250 -27.76 12.85 7.16
C VAL A 250 -28.44 12.24 5.94
N ARG A 251 -28.18 12.79 4.74
CA ARG A 251 -28.71 12.23 3.49
C ARG A 251 -28.21 10.80 3.26
N LEU A 252 -26.91 10.58 3.42
CA LEU A 252 -26.29 9.26 3.25
C LEU A 252 -26.83 8.24 4.26
N ALA A 253 -27.00 8.62 5.54
CA ALA A 253 -27.56 7.72 6.55
C ALA A 253 -29.00 7.30 6.23
N ARG A 254 -29.83 8.20 5.67
CA ARG A 254 -31.19 7.84 5.20
C ARG A 254 -31.16 6.81 4.07
N GLU A 255 -30.29 7.00 3.08
CA GLU A 255 -30.12 6.06 1.96
C GLU A 255 -29.64 4.68 2.43
N LEU A 256 -28.80 4.63 3.44
CA LEU A 256 -28.31 3.40 4.02
C LEU A 256 -29.34 2.71 4.94
N GLY A 257 -30.36 3.44 5.37
CA GLY A 257 -31.45 2.91 6.19
C GLY A 257 -31.22 2.98 7.69
N PRO A 258 -32.17 2.44 8.50
CA PRO A 258 -32.25 2.71 9.94
C PRO A 258 -31.09 2.14 10.78
N LEU A 259 -30.29 1.25 10.23
CA LEU A 259 -29.10 0.70 10.93
C LEU A 259 -27.87 1.59 10.75
N ALA A 260 -27.93 2.63 9.92
CA ALA A 260 -26.82 3.54 9.69
C ALA A 260 -26.62 4.48 10.88
N THR A 261 -25.35 4.70 11.24
CA THR A 261 -24.95 5.63 12.31
C THR A 261 -23.96 6.64 11.76
N ILE A 262 -24.05 7.90 12.22
CA ILE A 262 -23.11 8.96 11.88
C ILE A 262 -22.11 9.09 13.02
N ARG A 263 -20.80 9.12 12.70
CA ARG A 263 -19.70 9.25 13.66
C ARG A 263 -18.77 10.40 13.28
N THR A 264 -18.16 10.99 14.29
CA THR A 264 -17.07 11.99 14.14
C THR A 264 -15.69 11.36 14.04
N GLU A 265 -15.58 10.10 14.44
CA GLU A 265 -14.35 9.32 14.47
C GLU A 265 -14.44 8.13 13.53
N ALA A 266 -13.32 7.76 12.95
CA ALA A 266 -13.19 6.56 12.13
C ALA A 266 -13.45 5.30 12.96
N PRO A 267 -14.04 4.24 12.39
CA PRO A 267 -14.04 2.94 13.05
C PRO A 267 -12.60 2.42 13.19
N GLU A 268 -12.32 1.65 14.25
CA GLU A 268 -10.95 1.18 14.59
C GLU A 268 -10.25 0.43 13.46
N TRP A 269 -11.02 -0.26 12.62
CA TRP A 269 -10.49 -1.02 11.49
C TRP A 269 -10.22 -0.16 10.25
N TRP A 270 -10.66 1.11 10.22
CA TRP A 270 -10.52 2.01 9.07
C TRP A 270 -9.06 2.21 8.67
N GLY A 271 -8.77 2.10 7.38
CA GLY A 271 -7.42 2.27 6.87
C GLY A 271 -6.40 1.27 7.40
N SER A 272 -6.83 0.06 7.82
CA SER A 272 -5.95 -0.99 8.32
C SER A 272 -6.09 -2.29 7.51
N TYR A 273 -5.02 -3.07 7.43
CA TYR A 273 -5.08 -4.40 6.83
C TYR A 273 -5.76 -5.42 7.74
N PRO A 274 -6.51 -6.41 7.20
CA PRO A 274 -7.12 -7.49 7.98
C PRO A 274 -6.12 -8.59 8.37
N PHE A 275 -4.86 -8.51 7.97
CA PHE A 275 -3.85 -9.57 8.09
C PHE A 275 -2.59 -9.09 8.80
N ARG A 276 -1.83 -10.06 9.30
CA ARG A 276 -0.49 -9.90 9.88
C ARG A 276 0.56 -10.48 8.92
N PRO A 277 1.85 -10.17 9.08
CA PRO A 277 2.92 -10.74 8.24
C PRO A 277 2.97 -12.27 8.21
N SER A 278 2.44 -12.94 9.24
CA SER A 278 2.37 -14.41 9.32
C SER A 278 1.17 -15.04 8.62
N ASP A 279 0.31 -14.25 7.98
CA ASP A 279 -0.90 -14.75 7.34
C ASP A 279 -0.72 -14.78 5.81
N VAL A 280 -1.39 -15.71 5.14
CA VAL A 280 -1.49 -15.70 3.69
C VAL A 280 -2.57 -14.69 3.29
N ALA A 281 -2.14 -13.57 2.74
CA ALA A 281 -3.00 -12.45 2.39
C ALA A 281 -3.10 -12.26 0.89
N LEU A 282 -4.32 -12.10 0.42
CA LEU A 282 -4.66 -11.81 -0.97
C LEU A 282 -4.96 -10.33 -1.12
N ARG A 283 -4.51 -9.72 -2.20
CA ARG A 283 -5.01 -8.46 -2.72
C ARG A 283 -5.92 -8.75 -3.91
N LEU A 284 -7.12 -8.22 -3.86
CA LEU A 284 -8.16 -8.47 -4.84
C LEU A 284 -8.54 -7.14 -5.49
N ARG A 285 -8.42 -7.05 -6.81
CA ARG A 285 -9.02 -5.98 -7.60
C ARG A 285 -10.36 -6.47 -8.09
N VAL A 286 -11.46 -5.85 -7.60
CA VAL A 286 -12.82 -6.30 -7.88
C VAL A 286 -13.76 -5.10 -7.86
N ARG A 287 -14.63 -4.98 -8.88
CA ARG A 287 -15.67 -3.97 -8.84
C ARG A 287 -16.60 -4.25 -7.67
N SER A 288 -17.07 -3.22 -6.99
CA SER A 288 -17.96 -3.34 -5.82
C SER A 288 -19.16 -4.27 -6.05
N ARG A 289 -19.79 -4.16 -7.24
CA ARG A 289 -20.92 -5.03 -7.65
C ARG A 289 -20.56 -6.52 -7.81
N ASP A 290 -19.29 -6.84 -7.96
CA ASP A 290 -18.80 -8.21 -8.16
C ASP A 290 -18.19 -8.82 -6.87
N LEU A 291 -18.20 -8.08 -5.74
CA LEU A 291 -17.62 -8.52 -4.46
C LEU A 291 -18.25 -9.83 -3.96
N HIS A 292 -19.57 -9.99 -4.18
CA HIS A 292 -20.29 -11.20 -3.82
C HIS A 292 -19.75 -12.46 -4.51
N ALA A 293 -19.35 -12.34 -5.78
CA ALA A 293 -18.79 -13.47 -6.54
C ALA A 293 -17.45 -13.94 -5.96
N VAL A 294 -16.60 -12.99 -5.53
CA VAL A 294 -15.33 -13.29 -4.82
C VAL A 294 -15.61 -13.95 -3.49
N GLY A 295 -16.52 -13.40 -2.69
CA GLY A 295 -16.91 -13.98 -1.40
C GLY A 295 -17.45 -15.40 -1.54
N PHE A 296 -18.22 -15.67 -2.59
CA PHE A 296 -18.73 -17.01 -2.89
C PHE A 296 -17.58 -17.99 -3.23
N VAL A 297 -16.69 -17.62 -4.16
CA VAL A 297 -15.56 -18.48 -4.57
C VAL A 297 -14.64 -18.77 -3.39
N LEU A 298 -14.30 -17.76 -2.60
CA LEU A 298 -13.48 -17.95 -1.40
C LEU A 298 -14.13 -18.91 -0.41
N ARG A 299 -15.42 -18.72 -0.13
CA ARG A 299 -16.18 -19.56 0.79
C ARG A 299 -16.27 -21.01 0.31
N ASP A 300 -16.56 -21.22 -0.97
CA ASP A 300 -16.66 -22.55 -1.58
C ASP A 300 -15.31 -23.28 -1.55
N ALA A 301 -14.25 -22.57 -1.97
CA ALA A 301 -12.91 -23.13 -2.01
C ALA A 301 -12.31 -23.43 -0.62
N VAL A 302 -12.65 -22.64 0.40
CA VAL A 302 -12.13 -22.78 1.76
C VAL A 302 -13.04 -23.65 2.65
N GLY A 303 -14.34 -23.75 2.31
CA GLY A 303 -15.36 -24.43 3.12
C GLY A 303 -15.89 -23.60 4.29
N SER A 304 -15.46 -22.34 4.43
CA SER A 304 -15.88 -21.40 5.48
C SER A 304 -15.81 -19.96 5.00
N ALA A 305 -16.42 -19.03 5.74
CA ALA A 305 -16.28 -17.61 5.44
C ALA A 305 -14.82 -17.16 5.62
N VAL A 306 -14.39 -16.27 4.72
CA VAL A 306 -13.05 -15.70 4.69
C VAL A 306 -13.14 -14.20 5.01
N ALA A 307 -12.27 -13.72 5.90
CA ALA A 307 -12.22 -12.28 6.23
C ALA A 307 -11.83 -11.46 5.00
N VAL A 308 -12.61 -10.39 4.73
CA VAL A 308 -12.36 -9.45 3.62
C VAL A 308 -12.46 -8.02 4.15
N ARG A 309 -11.45 -7.19 3.88
CA ARG A 309 -11.44 -5.77 4.26
C ARG A 309 -10.76 -4.93 3.18
N GLY A 310 -11.23 -3.69 3.01
CA GLY A 310 -10.56 -2.69 2.17
C GLY A 310 -11.50 -1.76 1.45
N SER A 311 -10.95 -1.03 0.48
CA SER A 311 -11.61 0.02 -0.27
C SER A 311 -12.47 -0.58 -1.39
N VAL A 312 -13.70 -0.97 -1.03
CA VAL A 312 -14.67 -1.53 -1.98
C VAL A 312 -15.11 -0.48 -3.00
N GLY A 313 -15.16 0.80 -2.61
CA GLY A 313 -15.48 1.90 -3.52
C GLY A 313 -14.40 2.11 -4.59
N ALA A 314 -13.14 1.87 -4.27
CA ALA A 314 -12.02 1.92 -5.21
C ALA A 314 -11.72 0.56 -5.86
N GLY A 315 -12.46 -0.49 -5.51
CA GLY A 315 -12.30 -1.82 -6.06
C GLY A 315 -11.04 -2.55 -5.64
N VAL A 316 -10.51 -2.28 -4.44
CA VAL A 316 -9.33 -2.97 -3.88
C VAL A 316 -9.64 -3.45 -2.46
N VAL A 317 -9.72 -4.75 -2.28
CA VAL A 317 -9.92 -5.37 -0.97
C VAL A 317 -8.87 -6.45 -0.71
N HIS A 318 -8.68 -6.80 0.54
CA HIS A 318 -7.77 -7.84 0.98
C HIS A 318 -8.55 -8.98 1.64
N ALA A 319 -8.16 -10.22 1.36
CA ALA A 319 -8.70 -11.40 2.00
C ALA A 319 -7.60 -12.16 2.73
N VAL A 320 -7.96 -12.83 3.84
CA VAL A 320 -7.02 -13.60 4.67
C VAL A 320 -7.39 -15.06 4.60
N LEU A 321 -6.53 -15.86 3.99
CA LEU A 321 -6.76 -17.30 3.92
C LEU A 321 -6.56 -17.95 5.31
N PRO A 322 -7.35 -18.96 5.65
CA PRO A 322 -7.18 -19.71 6.89
C PRO A 322 -5.79 -20.34 6.99
N ARG A 323 -5.28 -20.46 8.21
CA ARG A 323 -4.03 -21.17 8.47
C ARG A 323 -4.20 -22.67 8.21
N GLY A 324 -3.09 -23.34 7.87
CA GLY A 324 -3.07 -24.79 7.67
C GLY A 324 -3.42 -25.25 6.25
N LEU A 325 -3.69 -24.35 5.32
CA LEU A 325 -3.84 -24.71 3.91
C LEU A 325 -2.49 -25.14 3.31
N SER A 326 -2.51 -26.19 2.50
CA SER A 326 -1.32 -26.61 1.76
C SER A 326 -1.00 -25.63 0.62
N PRO A 327 0.28 -25.54 0.15
CA PRO A 327 0.63 -24.72 -0.99
C PRO A 327 -0.19 -25.04 -2.26
N ALA A 328 -0.44 -26.32 -2.53
CA ALA A 328 -1.27 -26.75 -3.66
C ALA A 328 -2.70 -26.18 -3.54
N ARG A 329 -3.30 -26.27 -2.35
CA ARG A 329 -4.65 -25.75 -2.10
C ARG A 329 -4.73 -24.22 -2.27
N ILE A 330 -3.69 -23.50 -1.82
CA ILE A 330 -3.60 -22.06 -2.04
C ILE A 330 -3.51 -21.76 -3.54
N GLY A 331 -2.72 -22.52 -4.30
CA GLY A 331 -2.64 -22.41 -5.76
C GLY A 331 -4.00 -22.61 -6.45
N ASP A 332 -4.76 -23.64 -6.04
CA ASP A 332 -6.11 -23.90 -6.55
C ASP A 332 -7.08 -22.75 -6.28
N ILE A 333 -7.01 -22.18 -5.05
CA ILE A 333 -7.83 -21.02 -4.67
C ILE A 333 -7.53 -19.81 -5.55
N ILE A 334 -6.26 -19.50 -5.78
CA ILE A 334 -5.85 -18.39 -6.65
C ILE A 334 -6.33 -18.64 -8.08
N THR A 335 -6.11 -19.81 -8.62
CA THR A 335 -6.55 -20.17 -9.98
C THR A 335 -8.07 -20.03 -10.13
N GLY A 336 -8.85 -20.51 -9.17
CA GLY A 336 -10.30 -20.36 -9.17
C GLY A 336 -10.76 -18.91 -9.10
N LEU A 337 -10.10 -18.10 -8.26
CA LEU A 337 -10.36 -16.65 -8.17
C LEU A 337 -10.02 -15.93 -9.48
N GLU A 338 -8.88 -16.23 -10.09
CA GLU A 338 -8.47 -15.61 -11.35
C GLU A 338 -9.45 -15.92 -12.47
N GLN A 339 -9.94 -17.16 -12.57
CA GLN A 339 -10.95 -17.55 -13.57
C GLN A 339 -12.25 -16.74 -13.42
N VAL A 340 -12.74 -16.59 -12.18
CA VAL A 340 -13.97 -15.82 -11.91
C VAL A 340 -13.76 -14.34 -12.12
N LEU A 341 -12.60 -13.81 -11.74
CA LEU A 341 -12.28 -12.39 -11.85
C LEU A 341 -11.91 -11.97 -13.27
N LEU A 342 -11.34 -12.86 -14.09
CA LEU A 342 -10.99 -12.56 -15.49
C LEU A 342 -12.23 -12.07 -16.27
N ALA A 343 -13.35 -12.78 -16.18
CA ALA A 343 -14.62 -12.38 -16.81
C ALA A 343 -15.17 -11.05 -16.29
N ARG A 344 -14.70 -10.57 -15.14
CA ARG A 344 -15.12 -9.35 -14.45
C ARG A 344 -14.08 -8.23 -14.48
N ARG A 345 -12.98 -8.43 -15.26
CA ARG A 345 -11.83 -7.52 -15.33
C ARG A 345 -11.20 -7.26 -13.94
N GLY A 346 -11.26 -8.25 -13.07
CA GLY A 346 -10.62 -8.25 -11.76
C GLY A 346 -9.33 -9.03 -11.74
N ARG A 347 -8.65 -9.03 -10.59
CA ARG A 347 -7.40 -9.77 -10.37
C ARG A 347 -7.27 -10.20 -8.92
N ALA A 348 -6.64 -11.34 -8.68
CA ALA A 348 -6.28 -11.83 -7.36
C ALA A 348 -4.78 -12.12 -7.33
N VAL A 349 -4.07 -11.62 -6.31
CA VAL A 349 -2.64 -11.89 -6.12
C VAL A 349 -2.33 -12.10 -4.63
N ILE A 350 -1.34 -12.93 -4.34
CA ILE A 350 -0.86 -13.15 -2.97
C ILE A 350 0.20 -12.10 -2.65
N VAL A 351 -0.09 -11.20 -1.70
CA VAL A 351 0.82 -10.11 -1.34
C VAL A 351 1.71 -10.43 -0.15
N SER A 352 1.23 -11.26 0.77
CA SER A 352 1.97 -11.64 1.99
C SER A 352 1.76 -13.12 2.29
N ALA A 353 2.80 -13.79 2.75
CA ALA A 353 2.75 -15.15 3.25
C ALA A 353 3.93 -15.41 4.20
N PRO A 354 3.84 -16.41 5.12
CA PRO A 354 4.97 -16.89 5.89
C PRO A 354 6.16 -17.26 4.97
N PRO A 355 7.41 -17.04 5.38
CA PRO A 355 8.59 -17.22 4.51
C PRO A 355 8.71 -18.63 3.89
N ASP A 356 8.39 -19.67 4.65
CA ASP A 356 8.38 -21.08 4.20
C ASP A 356 7.27 -21.36 3.18
N MET A 357 6.16 -20.67 3.27
CA MET A 357 5.04 -20.76 2.35
C MET A 357 5.30 -19.94 1.08
N ALA A 358 5.86 -18.74 1.21
CA ALA A 358 6.11 -17.81 0.09
C ALA A 358 7.04 -18.39 -0.99
N GLU A 359 7.90 -19.37 -0.65
CA GLU A 359 8.74 -20.09 -1.62
C GLU A 359 7.97 -21.10 -2.48
N ARG A 360 6.76 -21.48 -2.07
CA ARG A 360 5.99 -22.60 -2.61
C ARG A 360 4.68 -22.20 -3.28
N ILE A 361 4.34 -20.90 -3.24
CA ILE A 361 3.10 -20.35 -3.79
C ILE A 361 3.40 -19.17 -4.73
N PRO A 362 2.48 -18.85 -5.68
CA PRO A 362 2.69 -17.76 -6.62
C PRO A 362 2.49 -16.39 -5.95
N MET A 363 3.59 -15.80 -5.46
CA MET A 363 3.58 -14.45 -4.87
C MET A 363 3.45 -13.36 -5.94
N ALA A 364 2.83 -12.24 -5.58
CA ALA A 364 2.69 -11.06 -6.42
C ALA A 364 4.05 -10.52 -6.89
N ARG A 365 4.12 -10.09 -8.15
CA ARG A 365 5.25 -9.32 -8.67
C ARG A 365 5.01 -7.82 -8.45
N PRO A 366 6.05 -6.96 -8.52
CA PRO A 366 5.86 -5.51 -8.36
C PRO A 366 4.78 -4.93 -9.28
N GLU A 367 4.74 -5.33 -10.55
CA GLU A 367 3.75 -4.89 -11.54
C GLU A 367 2.31 -5.30 -11.19
N ASP A 368 2.10 -6.30 -10.38
CA ASP A 368 0.77 -6.76 -9.95
C ASP A 368 0.12 -5.80 -8.93
N LEU A 369 0.90 -4.87 -8.38
CA LEU A 369 0.46 -3.93 -7.35
C LEU A 369 0.00 -2.58 -7.93
N PHE A 370 0.24 -2.32 -9.20
CA PHE A 370 -0.14 -1.11 -9.94
C PHE A 370 -1.45 -1.22 -10.73
#